data_53dd319097b6e20c58c9922673699887
#
_entry.id   53dd319097b6e20c58c9922673699887
#
_cell.length_a   1.000
_cell.length_b   1.000
_cell.length_c   1.000
_cell.angle_alpha   90.00
_cell.angle_beta   90.00
_cell.angle_gamma   90.00
#
_symmetry.space_group_name_H-M   'P 1'
#
loop_
_entity.id
_entity.type
_entity.pdbx_description
1 polymer ?
#
loop_
_entity_poly.entity_id
_entity_poly.type
_entity_poly.pdbx_seq_one_letter_code
_entity_poly.pdbx_strand_id
1 'polypeptide(L)'
;MSLSVGIVGLPNVGKSTLFNALLSKQQAFAANYPFATIEPNVGIVPVPDERLAKLAPIVNTTKLVPATVTFLDIAGLVKGASTGEGLGNKFLSHIREASVILHVVRAFADTNVVQTGSGDTVDDYLTIETELQLADLGTVEKIQNAKSKNSNNDPKKNEVVNKIYKHLEQGKSVRQIEMNEEEKLIVERELFLLTFKPQMFCLNISEQHTTKGVELITSFVERLRTKGVEIQESDCIVICAKLEEELAGFDSLERLEYLKSAGIARTGLETLIAAAYKRLGLRSFLTAGELEVRAWTIPVGTLAPEAAGVIHTDFVKHFISARVCSYQDFVELGGWKRAAEQGRVRTEGKTYVMQEGDVVEFMIGK
;
A
#
# COMPACT_ATOMS: atom_id res chain seq x y z
N MET A 1 -9.01 -9.58 6.35
CA MET A 1 -8.48 -8.26 6.74
C MET A 1 -8.51 -7.37 5.51
N SER A 2 -8.89 -6.10 5.63
CA SER A 2 -8.77 -5.17 4.51
C SER A 2 -7.29 -4.89 4.26
N LEU A 3 -6.84 -4.94 3.01
CA LEU A 3 -5.47 -4.62 2.64
C LEU A 3 -5.25 -3.11 2.84
N SER A 4 -4.36 -2.74 3.76
CA SER A 4 -4.12 -1.36 4.16
C SER A 4 -2.65 -1.07 4.44
N VAL A 5 -2.27 0.19 4.32
CA VAL A 5 -0.92 0.70 4.59
C VAL A 5 -0.92 1.47 5.90
N GLY A 6 -0.14 1.03 6.87
CA GLY A 6 0.04 1.72 8.15
C GLY A 6 1.18 2.74 8.08
N ILE A 7 0.91 3.99 8.36
CA ILE A 7 1.91 5.08 8.37
C ILE A 7 2.56 5.12 9.74
N VAL A 8 3.88 4.92 9.79
CA VAL A 8 4.68 4.96 11.03
C VAL A 8 5.86 5.91 10.88
N GLY A 9 6.39 6.38 11.99
CA GLY A 9 7.54 7.30 12.03
C GLY A 9 7.66 7.94 13.39
N LEU A 10 8.82 8.53 13.68
CA LEU A 10 9.03 9.31 14.90
C LEU A 10 8.12 10.54 14.95
N PRO A 11 7.92 11.17 16.12
CA PRO A 11 7.23 12.45 16.20
C PRO A 11 7.90 13.52 15.31
N ASN A 12 7.08 14.40 14.72
CA ASN A 12 7.53 15.56 13.93
C ASN A 12 8.30 15.24 12.62
N VAL A 13 8.20 14.03 12.10
CA VAL A 13 8.75 13.66 10.77
C VAL A 13 7.84 14.03 9.60
N GLY A 14 6.63 14.54 9.87
CA GLY A 14 5.63 14.94 8.85
C GLY A 14 4.54 13.92 8.56
N LYS A 15 4.33 12.91 9.44
CA LYS A 15 3.25 11.92 9.28
C LYS A 15 1.87 12.55 9.17
N SER A 16 1.53 13.45 10.10
CA SER A 16 0.21 14.10 10.13
C SER A 16 0.00 14.99 8.90
N THR A 17 1.04 15.71 8.46
CA THR A 17 1.01 16.51 7.23
C THR A 17 0.76 15.61 6.01
N LEU A 18 1.48 14.50 5.90
CA LEU A 18 1.26 13.52 4.83
C LEU A 18 -0.15 12.93 4.88
N PHE A 19 -0.63 12.58 6.08
CA PHE A 19 -1.97 12.02 6.24
C PHE A 19 -3.06 13.04 5.93
N ASN A 20 -2.90 14.31 6.30
CA ASN A 20 -3.80 15.40 5.92
C ASN A 20 -3.88 15.58 4.40
N ALA A 21 -2.74 15.50 3.69
CA ALA A 21 -2.72 15.53 2.23
C ALA A 21 -3.49 14.34 1.61
N LEU A 22 -3.39 13.14 2.20
CA LEU A 22 -4.18 11.97 1.81
C LEU A 22 -5.68 12.19 2.07
N LEU A 23 -6.05 12.72 3.26
CA LEU A 23 -7.44 13.02 3.59
C LEU A 23 -8.07 14.07 2.67
N SER A 24 -7.30 15.07 2.25
CA SER A 24 -7.76 16.07 1.28
C SER A 24 -8.08 15.43 -0.08
N LYS A 25 -7.27 14.47 -0.55
CA LYS A 25 -7.60 13.66 -1.74
C LYS A 25 -8.84 12.79 -1.53
N GLN A 26 -9.02 12.22 -0.34
CA GLN A 26 -10.24 11.47 0.00
C GLN A 26 -11.49 12.37 -0.03
N GLN A 27 -11.43 13.57 0.53
CA GLN A 27 -12.55 14.52 0.54
C GLN A 27 -12.93 14.92 -0.88
N ALA A 28 -11.97 15.26 -1.72
CA ALA A 28 -12.18 15.55 -3.13
C ALA A 28 -12.80 14.36 -3.90
N PHE A 29 -12.40 13.15 -3.55
CA PHE A 29 -12.99 11.92 -4.10
C PHE A 29 -14.42 11.70 -3.57
N ALA A 30 -14.65 11.82 -2.27
CA ALA A 30 -15.95 11.61 -1.63
C ALA A 30 -17.01 12.62 -2.12
N ALA A 31 -16.63 13.84 -2.46
CA ALA A 31 -17.53 14.82 -3.06
C ALA A 31 -18.15 14.34 -4.38
N ASN A 32 -17.42 13.53 -5.14
CA ASN A 32 -17.89 12.92 -6.39
C ASN A 32 -18.55 11.55 -6.20
N TYR A 33 -18.34 10.89 -5.02
CA TYR A 33 -18.81 9.53 -4.72
C TYR A 33 -19.39 9.44 -3.30
N PRO A 34 -20.68 9.68 -3.10
CA PRO A 34 -21.31 9.90 -1.78
C PRO A 34 -21.33 8.71 -0.82
N PHE A 35 -20.78 7.55 -1.18
CA PHE A 35 -20.73 6.36 -0.32
C PHE A 35 -19.36 6.13 0.35
N ALA A 36 -18.41 7.07 0.21
CA ALA A 36 -17.13 6.99 0.91
C ALA A 36 -17.33 7.37 2.39
N THR A 37 -17.28 6.38 3.28
CA THR A 37 -17.34 6.59 4.73
C THR A 37 -16.04 7.22 5.20
N ILE A 38 -16.11 8.29 5.99
CA ILE A 38 -14.95 8.91 6.62
C ILE A 38 -14.83 8.36 8.04
N GLU A 39 -13.79 7.58 8.30
CA GLU A 39 -13.47 7.07 9.63
C GLU A 39 -12.26 7.82 10.19
N PRO A 40 -12.20 8.11 11.51
CA PRO A 40 -11.02 8.69 12.12
C PRO A 40 -9.77 7.84 11.86
N ASN A 41 -8.66 8.47 11.52
CA ASN A 41 -7.37 7.81 11.24
C ASN A 41 -7.36 6.83 10.05
N VAL A 42 -8.40 6.83 9.21
CA VAL A 42 -8.49 6.01 7.98
C VAL A 42 -8.64 6.92 6.78
N GLY A 43 -7.69 6.85 5.86
CA GLY A 43 -7.70 7.56 4.58
C GLY A 43 -7.94 6.61 3.42
N ILE A 44 -9.08 6.68 2.76
CA ILE A 44 -9.38 5.91 1.54
C ILE A 44 -9.16 6.82 0.34
N VAL A 45 -8.09 6.58 -0.41
CA VAL A 45 -7.67 7.49 -1.49
C VAL A 45 -7.73 6.83 -2.85
N PRO A 46 -8.12 7.56 -3.91
CA PRO A 46 -8.14 7.02 -5.27
C PRO A 46 -6.73 6.76 -5.78
N VAL A 47 -6.55 5.63 -6.46
CA VAL A 47 -5.33 5.31 -7.19
C VAL A 47 -5.31 6.11 -8.49
N PRO A 48 -4.25 6.88 -8.77
CA PRO A 48 -4.09 7.59 -10.03
C PRO A 48 -4.05 6.61 -11.20
N ASP A 49 -5.02 6.71 -12.11
CA ASP A 49 -5.15 5.81 -13.27
C ASP A 49 -5.62 6.57 -14.51
N GLU A 50 -4.66 6.94 -15.36
CA GLU A 50 -4.91 7.66 -16.61
C GLU A 50 -5.71 6.84 -17.64
N ARG A 51 -5.76 5.51 -17.47
CA ARG A 51 -6.47 4.61 -18.38
C ARG A 51 -7.97 4.91 -18.41
N LEU A 52 -8.54 5.29 -17.26
CA LEU A 52 -9.97 5.58 -17.15
C LEU A 52 -10.38 6.76 -18.04
N ALA A 53 -9.57 7.82 -18.04
CA ALA A 53 -9.82 9.00 -18.86
C ALA A 53 -9.72 8.71 -20.37
N LYS A 54 -8.88 7.75 -20.78
CA LYS A 54 -8.75 7.34 -22.18
C LYS A 54 -9.88 6.39 -22.62
N LEU A 55 -10.44 5.60 -21.72
CA LEU A 55 -11.56 4.70 -22.00
C LEU A 55 -12.90 5.44 -22.09
N ALA A 56 -13.08 6.49 -21.31
CA ALA A 56 -14.34 7.21 -21.19
C ALA A 56 -14.95 7.72 -22.53
N PRO A 57 -14.18 8.39 -23.41
CA PRO A 57 -14.72 8.85 -24.69
C PRO A 57 -15.09 7.69 -25.64
N ILE A 58 -14.44 6.52 -25.51
CA ILE A 58 -14.72 5.35 -26.36
C ILE A 58 -16.12 4.79 -26.05
N VAL A 59 -16.55 4.87 -24.79
CA VAL A 59 -17.84 4.34 -24.33
C VAL A 59 -18.88 5.42 -24.02
N ASN A 60 -18.60 6.68 -24.40
CA ASN A 60 -19.48 7.83 -24.22
C ASN A 60 -19.94 8.08 -22.77
N THR A 61 -19.03 7.97 -21.81
CA THR A 61 -19.33 8.27 -20.40
C THR A 61 -18.42 9.34 -19.85
N THR A 62 -18.90 10.05 -18.82
CA THR A 62 -18.10 11.02 -18.03
C THR A 62 -17.83 10.50 -16.63
N LYS A 63 -18.46 9.38 -16.24
CA LYS A 63 -18.31 8.83 -14.89
C LYS A 63 -17.12 7.89 -14.81
N LEU A 64 -16.07 8.30 -14.07
CA LEU A 64 -14.83 7.56 -13.87
C LEU A 64 -14.72 7.12 -12.40
N VAL A 65 -14.60 5.84 -12.15
CA VAL A 65 -14.47 5.28 -10.80
C VAL A 65 -13.11 4.60 -10.66
N PRO A 66 -12.12 5.24 -10.03
CA PRO A 66 -10.80 4.65 -9.81
C PRO A 66 -10.83 3.57 -8.73
N ALA A 67 -9.81 2.71 -8.73
CA ALA A 67 -9.48 1.86 -7.59
C ALA A 67 -9.08 2.71 -6.38
N THR A 68 -9.10 2.14 -5.18
CA THR A 68 -8.74 2.86 -3.95
C THR A 68 -7.71 2.09 -3.14
N VAL A 69 -6.92 2.83 -2.33
CA VAL A 69 -6.01 2.30 -1.31
C VAL A 69 -6.39 2.89 0.04
N THR A 70 -6.32 2.06 1.07
CA THR A 70 -6.56 2.48 2.46
C THR A 70 -5.23 2.74 3.17
N PHE A 71 -5.11 3.93 3.76
CA PHE A 71 -4.01 4.32 4.65
C PHE A 71 -4.54 4.46 6.07
N LEU A 72 -3.76 4.00 7.03
CA LEU A 72 -4.05 4.12 8.47
C LEU A 72 -3.03 5.06 9.09
N ASP A 73 -3.49 6.16 9.71
CA ASP A 73 -2.62 6.99 10.55
C ASP A 73 -2.41 6.29 11.88
N ILE A 74 -1.20 5.80 12.06
CA ILE A 74 -0.83 5.14 13.29
C ILE A 74 -0.12 6.16 14.16
N ALA A 75 -0.80 6.62 15.22
CA ALA A 75 -0.31 7.62 16.16
C ALA A 75 1.15 7.36 16.56
N GLY A 76 1.97 8.43 16.57
CA GLY A 76 3.43 8.35 16.65
C GLY A 76 3.99 7.51 17.80
N LEU A 77 5.05 6.79 17.50
CA LEU A 77 5.81 5.98 18.43
C LEU A 77 6.55 6.88 19.42
N VAL A 78 6.36 6.65 20.70
CA VAL A 78 7.23 7.19 21.75
C VAL A 78 8.23 6.10 22.10
N LYS A 79 9.51 6.44 22.21
CA LYS A 79 10.57 5.52 22.64
C LYS A 79 10.14 4.78 23.91
N GLY A 80 10.24 3.43 23.92
CA GLY A 80 9.76 2.59 25.03
C GLY A 80 8.32 2.08 24.87
N ALA A 81 7.74 2.15 23.67
CA ALA A 81 6.39 1.67 23.40
C ALA A 81 6.25 0.15 23.62
N SER A 82 7.33 -0.61 23.49
CA SER A 82 7.39 -2.06 23.69
C SER A 82 7.32 -2.47 25.17
N THR A 83 7.71 -1.56 26.10
CA THR A 83 7.75 -1.84 27.56
C THR A 83 6.40 -1.66 28.27
N GLY A 84 5.35 -1.27 27.58
CA GLY A 84 4.01 -1.73 27.96
C GLY A 84 3.10 -0.83 28.75
N GLU A 85 3.24 0.50 28.80
CA GLU A 85 2.20 1.32 29.43
C GLU A 85 1.37 2.14 28.40
N GLY A 86 0.14 1.71 28.20
CA GLY A 86 -0.97 2.49 27.62
C GLY A 86 -0.91 2.76 26.11
N LEU A 87 -0.26 3.84 25.68
CA LEU A 87 -0.24 4.32 24.29
C LEU A 87 0.54 3.42 23.33
N GLY A 88 1.63 2.79 23.79
CA GLY A 88 2.45 1.89 22.99
C GLY A 88 1.70 0.63 22.52
N ASN A 89 0.88 0.04 23.38
CA ASN A 89 0.07 -1.14 23.02
C ASN A 89 -0.99 -0.85 21.95
N LYS A 90 -1.62 0.33 21.99
CA LYS A 90 -2.57 0.78 20.95
C LYS A 90 -1.86 1.00 19.61
N PHE A 91 -0.68 1.61 19.62
CA PHE A 91 0.16 1.79 18.44
C PHE A 91 0.49 0.45 17.79
N LEU A 92 1.01 -0.51 18.56
CA LEU A 92 1.35 -1.84 18.06
C LEU A 92 0.10 -2.61 17.55
N SER A 93 -1.06 -2.42 18.17
CA SER A 93 -2.32 -3.01 17.71
C SER A 93 -2.70 -2.49 16.32
N HIS A 94 -2.63 -1.19 16.09
CA HIS A 94 -2.95 -0.61 14.77
C HIS A 94 -1.96 -1.06 13.69
N ILE A 95 -0.65 -1.20 14.02
CA ILE A 95 0.31 -1.75 13.06
C ILE A 95 -0.04 -3.21 12.71
N ARG A 96 -0.55 -4.01 13.66
CA ARG A 96 -0.98 -5.39 13.37
C ARG A 96 -2.10 -5.46 12.34
N GLU A 97 -2.99 -4.48 12.30
CA GLU A 97 -4.09 -4.40 11.34
C GLU A 97 -3.63 -4.04 9.92
N ALA A 98 -2.54 -3.29 9.78
CA ALA A 98 -1.98 -2.93 8.48
C ALA A 98 -1.35 -4.13 7.78
N SER A 99 -1.44 -4.17 6.44
CA SER A 99 -0.80 -5.20 5.60
C SER A 99 0.60 -4.82 5.15
N VAL A 100 0.88 -3.52 5.00
CA VAL A 100 2.17 -2.94 4.64
C VAL A 100 2.50 -1.82 5.61
N ILE A 101 3.77 -1.66 5.97
CA ILE A 101 4.24 -0.57 6.83
C ILE A 101 4.91 0.50 5.96
N LEU A 102 4.46 1.74 6.05
CA LEU A 102 5.10 2.90 5.46
C LEU A 102 5.89 3.68 6.52
N HIS A 103 7.21 3.57 6.48
CA HIS A 103 8.11 4.34 7.34
C HIS A 103 8.26 5.75 6.79
N VAL A 104 7.76 6.76 7.50
CA VAL A 104 8.03 8.17 7.19
C VAL A 104 9.27 8.60 7.94
N VAL A 105 10.31 8.96 7.20
CA VAL A 105 11.59 9.43 7.76
C VAL A 105 11.83 10.89 7.38
N ARG A 106 12.40 11.65 8.30
CA ARG A 106 12.67 13.06 8.11
C ARG A 106 13.99 13.24 7.33
N ALA A 107 13.91 13.72 6.12
CA ALA A 107 15.05 14.04 5.26
C ALA A 107 15.11 15.55 4.93
N PHE A 108 14.64 16.39 5.87
CA PHE A 108 14.67 17.86 5.77
C PHE A 108 15.23 18.49 7.05
N ALA A 109 15.85 19.66 6.92
CA ALA A 109 16.24 20.51 8.03
C ALA A 109 15.23 21.66 8.16
N ASP A 110 14.61 21.81 9.33
CA ASP A 110 13.79 22.96 9.69
C ASP A 110 14.02 23.29 11.16
N THR A 111 14.54 24.49 11.41
CA THR A 111 14.87 24.99 12.74
C THR A 111 13.63 25.29 13.60
N ASN A 112 12.47 25.46 12.99
CA ASN A 112 11.21 25.75 13.67
C ASN A 112 10.49 24.47 14.14
N VAL A 113 10.92 23.29 13.67
CA VAL A 113 10.34 22.00 14.03
C VAL A 113 11.24 21.27 14.98
N VAL A 114 10.76 21.05 16.21
CA VAL A 114 11.49 20.28 17.22
C VAL A 114 11.89 18.92 16.67
N GLN A 115 13.19 18.67 16.63
CA GLN A 115 13.73 17.41 16.15
C GLN A 115 13.62 16.37 17.26
N THR A 116 12.92 15.27 16.96
CA THR A 116 12.80 14.09 17.82
C THR A 116 13.62 12.97 17.16
N GLY A 117 14.47 12.30 17.92
CA GLY A 117 15.38 11.28 17.39
C GLY A 117 16.82 11.79 17.24
N SER A 118 17.65 11.04 16.51
CA SER A 118 19.07 11.38 16.29
C SER A 118 19.27 12.51 15.28
N GLY A 119 18.26 12.74 14.45
CA GLY A 119 18.34 13.64 13.29
C GLY A 119 18.94 13.00 12.05
N ASP A 120 19.28 11.76 12.15
CA ASP A 120 19.72 10.92 11.06
C ASP A 120 18.59 10.01 10.59
N THR A 121 18.30 10.03 9.29
CA THR A 121 17.19 9.27 8.68
C THR A 121 17.28 7.76 8.91
N VAL A 122 18.51 7.22 8.92
CA VAL A 122 18.76 5.79 9.11
C VAL A 122 18.58 5.40 10.57
N ASP A 123 19.16 6.18 11.49
CA ASP A 123 19.04 5.90 12.92
C ASP A 123 17.61 6.07 13.42
N ASP A 124 16.86 7.04 12.87
CA ASP A 124 15.44 7.25 13.18
C ASP A 124 14.59 6.04 12.74
N TYR A 125 14.87 5.49 11.55
CA TYR A 125 14.24 4.24 11.10
C TYR A 125 14.61 3.06 12.01
N LEU A 126 15.90 2.87 12.31
CA LEU A 126 16.38 1.77 13.16
C LEU A 126 15.77 1.83 14.57
N THR A 127 15.51 3.03 15.10
CA THR A 127 14.80 3.19 16.37
C THR A 127 13.41 2.57 16.33
N ILE A 128 12.64 2.83 15.26
CA ILE A 128 11.30 2.24 15.09
C ILE A 128 11.40 0.73 14.89
N GLU A 129 12.30 0.29 14.02
CA GLU A 129 12.48 -1.13 13.71
C GLU A 129 12.84 -1.94 14.96
N THR A 130 13.68 -1.38 15.86
CA THR A 130 14.02 -1.99 17.14
C THR A 130 12.79 -2.17 18.04
N GLU A 131 11.92 -1.15 18.13
CA GLU A 131 10.68 -1.28 18.91
C GLU A 131 9.74 -2.34 18.36
N LEU A 132 9.66 -2.47 17.01
CA LEU A 132 8.88 -3.53 16.37
C LEU A 132 9.47 -4.92 16.63
N GLN A 133 10.80 -5.05 16.59
CA GLN A 133 11.51 -6.30 16.92
C GLN A 133 11.27 -6.71 18.38
N LEU A 134 11.34 -5.78 19.33
CA LEU A 134 11.06 -6.04 20.75
C LEU A 134 9.61 -6.47 20.97
N ALA A 135 8.65 -5.86 20.26
CA ALA A 135 7.25 -6.25 20.31
C ALA A 135 7.02 -7.67 19.77
N ASP A 136 7.71 -8.03 18.68
CA ASP A 136 7.67 -9.38 18.11
C ASP A 136 8.32 -10.40 19.05
N LEU A 137 9.46 -10.07 19.65
CA LEU A 137 10.15 -10.90 20.64
C LEU A 137 9.21 -11.23 21.80
N GLY A 138 8.56 -10.22 22.39
CA GLY A 138 7.58 -10.43 23.46
C GLY A 138 6.36 -11.24 23.04
N THR A 139 5.96 -11.18 21.75
CA THR A 139 4.88 -12.03 21.20
C THR A 139 5.33 -13.49 21.12
N VAL A 140 6.53 -13.72 20.60
CA VAL A 140 7.12 -15.06 20.44
C VAL A 140 7.38 -15.71 21.79
N GLU A 141 7.88 -14.97 22.79
CA GLU A 141 8.07 -15.45 24.17
C GLU A 141 6.75 -15.89 24.81
N LYS A 142 5.69 -15.13 24.67
CA LYS A 142 4.37 -15.51 25.15
C LYS A 142 3.88 -16.83 24.53
N ILE A 143 4.11 -17.02 23.24
CA ILE A 143 3.76 -18.25 22.52
C ILE A 143 4.59 -19.44 23.06
N GLN A 144 5.90 -19.27 23.27
CA GLN A 144 6.78 -20.30 23.84
C GLN A 144 6.35 -20.69 25.26
N ASN A 145 6.05 -19.70 26.13
CA ASN A 145 5.64 -19.90 27.49
C ASN A 145 4.23 -20.57 27.61
N ALA A 146 3.31 -20.25 26.69
CA ALA A 146 2.00 -20.86 26.63
C ALA A 146 2.06 -22.36 26.23
N LYS A 147 3.05 -22.77 25.44
CA LYS A 147 3.28 -24.16 25.02
C LYS A 147 3.63 -25.09 26.16
N SER A 148 4.31 -24.60 27.19
CA SER A 148 4.66 -25.41 28.37
C SER A 148 3.45 -25.87 29.16
N LYS A 149 2.25 -25.30 28.87
CA LYS A 149 0.99 -25.57 29.61
C LYS A 149 -0.06 -26.35 28.82
N ASN A 150 0.07 -26.49 27.48
CA ASN A 150 -0.96 -27.09 26.60
C ASN A 150 -0.41 -28.27 25.80
N SER A 151 -1.11 -29.38 25.75
CA SER A 151 -0.75 -30.63 25.06
C SER A 151 -0.97 -30.62 23.54
N ASN A 152 -1.52 -29.58 22.96
CA ASN A 152 -1.72 -29.46 21.50
C ASN A 152 -0.50 -28.75 20.85
N ASN A 153 0.54 -29.52 20.61
CA ASN A 153 1.82 -29.02 20.13
C ASN A 153 1.98 -29.37 18.64
N ASP A 154 1.85 -28.37 17.74
CA ASP A 154 2.27 -28.51 16.35
C ASP A 154 3.81 -28.42 16.29
N PRO A 155 4.54 -29.52 15.96
CA PRO A 155 5.99 -29.51 15.94
C PRO A 155 6.56 -28.50 14.94
N LYS A 156 5.93 -28.33 13.77
CA LYS A 156 6.37 -27.40 12.72
C LYS A 156 6.28 -25.96 13.17
N LYS A 157 5.13 -25.58 13.74
CA LYS A 157 4.95 -24.24 14.32
C LYS A 157 5.98 -23.95 15.40
N ASN A 158 6.32 -24.94 16.21
CA ASN A 158 7.34 -24.80 17.25
C ASN A 158 8.74 -24.55 16.68
N GLU A 159 9.10 -25.24 15.61
CA GLU A 159 10.37 -25.05 14.93
C GLU A 159 10.49 -23.63 14.36
N VAL A 160 9.43 -23.17 13.67
CA VAL A 160 9.34 -21.80 13.13
C VAL A 160 9.45 -20.76 14.26
N VAL A 161 8.71 -20.93 15.36
CA VAL A 161 8.76 -20.00 16.49
C VAL A 161 10.15 -19.97 17.13
N ASN A 162 10.84 -21.11 17.28
CA ASN A 162 12.20 -21.15 17.82
C ASN A 162 13.24 -20.52 16.88
N LYS A 163 13.06 -20.71 15.57
CA LYS A 163 13.90 -20.09 14.53
C LYS A 163 13.76 -18.55 14.60
N ILE A 164 12.53 -18.05 14.69
CA ILE A 164 12.23 -16.62 14.79
C ILE A 164 12.78 -16.04 16.09
N TYR A 165 12.57 -16.72 17.24
CA TYR A 165 13.07 -16.27 18.53
C TYR A 165 14.58 -16.00 18.50
N LYS A 166 15.37 -16.99 18.05
CA LYS A 166 16.84 -16.87 17.95
C LYS A 166 17.27 -15.73 17.04
N HIS A 167 16.49 -15.43 16.02
CA HIS A 167 16.80 -14.36 15.06
C HIS A 167 16.52 -12.97 15.64
N LEU A 168 15.39 -12.84 16.34
CA LEU A 168 15.03 -11.62 17.05
C LEU A 168 15.97 -11.30 18.21
N GLU A 169 16.47 -12.30 18.96
CA GLU A 169 17.50 -12.14 20.00
C GLU A 169 18.81 -11.55 19.42
N GLN A 170 19.10 -11.77 18.14
CA GLN A 170 20.24 -11.19 17.46
C GLN A 170 19.98 -9.76 16.93
N GLY A 171 18.81 -9.17 17.24
CA GLY A 171 18.41 -7.86 16.74
C GLY A 171 18.11 -7.82 15.25
N LYS A 172 17.67 -8.94 14.66
CA LYS A 172 17.35 -9.04 13.24
C LYS A 172 15.83 -9.17 13.04
N SER A 173 15.31 -8.53 12.00
CA SER A 173 13.89 -8.57 11.68
C SER A 173 13.46 -9.89 11.08
N VAL A 174 12.22 -10.31 11.33
CA VAL A 174 11.68 -11.60 10.85
C VAL A 174 11.68 -11.69 9.33
N ARG A 175 11.56 -10.56 8.61
CA ARG A 175 11.62 -10.51 7.14
C ARG A 175 12.97 -10.92 6.55
N GLN A 176 14.04 -10.92 7.36
CA GLN A 176 15.38 -11.33 6.95
C GLN A 176 15.64 -12.84 7.09
N ILE A 177 14.69 -13.59 7.63
CA ILE A 177 14.79 -15.04 7.79
C ILE A 177 14.45 -15.73 6.48
N GLU A 178 15.33 -16.56 5.97
CA GLU A 178 14.98 -17.46 4.87
C GLU A 178 13.93 -18.48 5.34
N MET A 179 12.77 -18.46 4.72
CA MET A 179 11.62 -19.31 5.04
C MET A 179 11.07 -19.94 3.78
N ASN A 180 10.66 -21.22 3.88
CA ASN A 180 9.87 -21.87 2.84
C ASN A 180 8.41 -21.37 2.89
N GLU A 181 7.60 -21.72 1.89
CA GLU A 181 6.22 -21.23 1.76
C GLU A 181 5.31 -21.68 2.94
N GLU A 182 5.54 -22.87 3.48
CA GLU A 182 4.78 -23.38 4.64
C GLU A 182 5.11 -22.57 5.91
N GLU A 183 6.39 -22.27 6.15
CA GLU A 183 6.84 -21.44 7.26
C GLU A 183 6.27 -20.00 7.15
N LYS A 184 6.28 -19.41 5.95
CA LYS A 184 5.68 -18.09 5.69
C LYS A 184 4.20 -18.07 6.03
N LEU A 185 3.44 -19.09 5.60
CA LEU A 185 2.02 -19.20 5.89
C LEU A 185 1.73 -19.27 7.42
N ILE A 186 2.57 -19.96 8.19
CA ILE A 186 2.46 -20.00 9.66
C ILE A 186 2.66 -18.58 10.23
N VAL A 187 3.69 -17.86 9.77
CA VAL A 187 3.96 -16.49 10.25
C VAL A 187 2.82 -15.55 9.93
N GLU A 188 2.32 -15.58 8.69
CA GLU A 188 1.25 -14.69 8.22
C GLU A 188 -0.09 -14.94 8.90
N ARG A 189 -0.47 -16.20 9.04
CA ARG A 189 -1.82 -16.57 9.47
C ARG A 189 -1.98 -16.76 10.98
N GLU A 190 -0.87 -17.08 11.66
CA GLU A 190 -0.96 -17.48 13.07
C GLU A 190 -0.14 -16.61 14.02
N LEU A 191 0.96 -16.00 13.56
CA LEU A 191 1.85 -15.25 14.44
C LEU A 191 1.65 -13.73 14.34
N PHE A 192 1.23 -13.22 13.19
CA PHE A 192 0.96 -11.80 12.94
C PHE A 192 2.10 -10.87 13.38
N LEU A 193 3.36 -11.26 13.03
CA LEU A 193 4.55 -10.53 13.44
C LEU A 193 4.72 -9.24 12.64
N LEU A 194 5.12 -8.17 13.33
CA LEU A 194 5.22 -6.83 12.77
C LEU A 194 6.39 -6.70 11.80
N THR A 195 7.55 -7.26 12.17
CA THR A 195 8.77 -7.20 11.37
C THR A 195 8.79 -8.18 10.20
N PHE A 196 7.74 -9.00 10.04
CA PHE A 196 7.53 -9.82 8.85
C PHE A 196 6.80 -9.07 7.74
N LYS A 197 6.02 -8.06 8.08
CA LYS A 197 5.23 -7.28 7.11
C LYS A 197 6.13 -6.60 6.07
N PRO A 198 5.69 -6.53 4.79
CA PRO A 198 6.34 -5.72 3.77
C PRO A 198 6.44 -4.26 4.22
N GLN A 199 7.52 -3.59 3.85
CA GLN A 199 7.76 -2.20 4.21
C GLN A 199 8.01 -1.32 2.99
N MET A 200 7.70 -0.04 3.14
CA MET A 200 7.98 1.04 2.22
C MET A 200 8.56 2.22 3.00
N PHE A 201 9.27 3.09 2.31
CA PHE A 201 9.92 4.26 2.90
C PHE A 201 9.45 5.54 2.21
N CYS A 202 9.02 6.50 3.01
CA CYS A 202 8.72 7.85 2.57
C CYS A 202 9.78 8.80 3.14
N LEU A 203 10.70 9.26 2.29
CA LEU A 203 11.67 10.27 2.65
C LEU A 203 10.97 11.64 2.51
N ASN A 204 10.60 12.22 3.64
CA ASN A 204 9.98 13.55 3.67
C ASN A 204 11.08 14.61 3.59
N ILE A 205 11.11 15.35 2.49
CA ILE A 205 12.11 16.36 2.16
C ILE A 205 11.54 17.77 2.25
N SER A 206 12.41 18.79 2.25
CA SER A 206 12.01 20.16 1.98
C SER A 206 11.85 20.41 0.49
N GLU A 207 11.08 21.42 0.13
CA GLU A 207 10.81 21.81 -1.26
C GLU A 207 12.10 22.07 -2.06
N GLN A 208 13.13 22.64 -1.43
CA GLN A 208 14.44 22.92 -2.04
C GLN A 208 15.21 21.66 -2.48
N HIS A 209 14.85 20.49 -1.98
CA HIS A 209 15.52 19.23 -2.27
C HIS A 209 14.75 18.32 -3.25
N THR A 210 13.67 18.80 -3.86
CA THR A 210 12.84 18.01 -4.79
C THR A 210 13.64 17.49 -5.99
N THR A 211 14.64 18.22 -6.46
CA THR A 211 15.51 17.82 -7.59
C THR A 211 16.56 16.76 -7.19
N LYS A 212 16.80 16.54 -5.90
CA LYS A 212 17.80 15.59 -5.37
C LYS A 212 17.20 14.26 -4.91
N GLY A 213 15.95 13.99 -5.26
CA GLY A 213 15.22 12.83 -4.76
C GLY A 213 15.93 11.49 -5.00
N VAL A 214 16.48 11.28 -6.19
CA VAL A 214 17.19 10.04 -6.55
C VAL A 214 18.47 9.88 -5.71
N GLU A 215 19.29 10.92 -5.58
CA GLU A 215 20.51 10.89 -4.77
C GLU A 215 20.22 10.57 -3.30
N LEU A 216 19.14 11.13 -2.75
CA LEU A 216 18.71 10.88 -1.38
C LEU A 216 18.27 9.44 -1.18
N ILE A 217 17.53 8.86 -2.12
CA ILE A 217 17.13 7.44 -2.08
C ILE A 217 18.36 6.55 -2.12
N THR A 218 19.25 6.73 -3.08
CA THR A 218 20.47 5.92 -3.23
C THR A 218 21.32 5.97 -1.96
N SER A 219 21.57 7.17 -1.43
CA SER A 219 22.32 7.35 -0.18
C SER A 219 21.65 6.66 1.01
N PHE A 220 20.32 6.76 1.13
CA PHE A 220 19.57 6.12 2.20
C PHE A 220 19.67 4.59 2.12
N VAL A 221 19.47 4.02 0.94
CA VAL A 221 19.55 2.57 0.68
C VAL A 221 20.96 2.03 0.97
N GLU A 222 22.01 2.70 0.48
CA GLU A 222 23.40 2.31 0.74
C GLU A 222 23.73 2.31 2.23
N ARG A 223 23.31 3.35 2.95
CA ARG A 223 23.53 3.47 4.38
C ARG A 223 22.78 2.40 5.18
N LEU A 224 21.54 2.06 4.82
CA LEU A 224 20.81 0.94 5.42
C LEU A 224 21.51 -0.39 5.16
N ARG A 225 22.03 -0.59 3.96
CA ARG A 225 22.79 -1.80 3.61
C ARG A 225 24.04 -1.96 4.48
N THR A 226 24.74 -0.87 4.80
CA THR A 226 25.91 -0.93 5.73
C THR A 226 25.51 -1.34 7.15
N LYS A 227 24.22 -1.15 7.52
CA LYS A 227 23.65 -1.57 8.81
C LYS A 227 23.01 -2.98 8.75
N GLY A 228 23.16 -3.69 7.63
CA GLY A 228 22.61 -5.04 7.43
C GLY A 228 21.11 -5.06 7.11
N VAL A 229 20.53 -3.94 6.72
CA VAL A 229 19.13 -3.86 6.29
C VAL A 229 19.08 -3.82 4.76
N GLU A 230 18.53 -4.87 4.15
CA GLU A 230 18.37 -4.97 2.70
C GLU A 230 17.03 -4.40 2.26
N ILE A 231 17.08 -3.33 1.45
CA ILE A 231 15.94 -2.72 0.79
C ILE A 231 16.30 -2.36 -0.65
N GLN A 232 15.29 -2.19 -1.49
CA GLN A 232 15.46 -1.73 -2.87
C GLN A 232 15.11 -0.24 -2.99
N GLU A 233 15.71 0.47 -3.93
CA GLU A 233 15.36 1.85 -4.23
C GLU A 233 13.88 2.01 -4.61
N SER A 234 13.30 0.99 -5.25
CA SER A 234 11.87 0.93 -5.58
C SER A 234 10.92 0.90 -4.38
N ASP A 235 11.43 0.60 -3.18
CA ASP A 235 10.68 0.63 -1.92
C ASP A 235 10.65 2.04 -1.31
N CYS A 236 11.44 2.97 -1.87
CA CYS A 236 11.62 4.33 -1.37
C CYS A 236 10.91 5.35 -2.25
N ILE A 237 10.18 6.27 -1.63
CA ILE A 237 9.51 7.39 -2.29
C ILE A 237 9.94 8.68 -1.60
N VAL A 238 10.24 9.72 -2.40
CA VAL A 238 10.52 11.06 -1.90
C VAL A 238 9.25 11.90 -1.98
N ILE A 239 8.92 12.58 -0.88
CA ILE A 239 7.76 13.46 -0.79
C ILE A 239 8.15 14.73 -0.05
N CYS A 240 7.70 15.88 -0.53
CA CYS A 240 7.60 17.07 0.27
C CYS A 240 6.17 17.17 0.82
N ALA A 241 5.95 16.65 2.04
CA ALA A 241 4.61 16.56 2.62
C ALA A 241 3.92 17.94 2.75
N LYS A 242 4.69 19.00 3.00
CA LYS A 242 4.20 20.38 3.06
C LYS A 242 3.67 20.84 1.70
N LEU A 243 4.43 20.60 0.63
CA LEU A 243 4.00 20.94 -0.73
C LEU A 243 2.73 20.17 -1.14
N GLU A 244 2.65 18.89 -0.78
CA GLU A 244 1.45 18.08 -1.07
C GLU A 244 0.20 18.61 -0.34
N GLU A 245 0.35 19.07 0.91
CA GLU A 245 -0.74 19.71 1.68
C GLU A 245 -1.14 21.05 1.07
N GLU A 246 -0.19 21.88 0.64
CA GLU A 246 -0.46 23.14 -0.06
C GLU A 246 -1.18 22.91 -1.39
N LEU A 247 -0.71 21.95 -2.21
CA LEU A 247 -1.34 21.58 -3.49
C LEU A 247 -2.76 21.02 -3.33
N ALA A 248 -3.09 20.48 -2.17
CA ALA A 248 -4.44 20.01 -1.88
C ALA A 248 -5.44 21.15 -1.72
N GLY A 249 -4.98 22.35 -1.39
CA GLY A 249 -5.79 23.58 -1.30
C GLY A 249 -6.05 24.26 -2.65
N PHE A 250 -5.33 23.90 -3.70
CA PHE A 250 -5.47 24.49 -5.04
C PHE A 250 -6.67 23.92 -5.78
N ASP A 251 -7.31 24.73 -6.61
CA ASP A 251 -8.24 24.20 -7.58
C ASP A 251 -7.53 23.36 -8.68
N SER A 252 -8.32 22.67 -9.50
CA SER A 252 -7.75 21.76 -10.52
C SER A 252 -6.90 22.47 -11.58
N LEU A 253 -7.21 23.73 -11.91
CA LEU A 253 -6.47 24.52 -12.90
C LEU A 253 -5.18 25.07 -12.30
N GLU A 254 -5.27 25.68 -11.13
CA GLU A 254 -4.11 26.21 -10.38
C GLU A 254 -3.08 25.10 -10.12
N ARG A 255 -3.55 23.94 -9.70
CA ARG A 255 -2.70 22.76 -9.47
C ARG A 255 -1.99 22.32 -10.76
N LEU A 256 -2.71 22.24 -11.87
CA LEU A 256 -2.14 21.84 -13.16
C LEU A 256 -1.09 22.84 -13.63
N GLU A 257 -1.34 24.14 -13.51
CA GLU A 257 -0.41 25.21 -13.88
C GLU A 257 0.85 25.17 -13.02
N TYR A 258 0.70 25.00 -11.71
CA TYR A 258 1.83 24.86 -10.80
C TYR A 258 2.71 23.64 -11.17
N LEU A 259 2.13 22.46 -11.33
CA LEU A 259 2.85 21.23 -11.68
C LEU A 259 3.59 21.38 -13.02
N LYS A 260 2.96 22.01 -14.04
CA LYS A 260 3.59 22.30 -15.33
C LYS A 260 4.76 23.26 -15.17
N SER A 261 4.61 24.35 -14.41
CA SER A 261 5.66 25.34 -14.20
C SER A 261 6.87 24.77 -13.45
N ALA A 262 6.61 23.83 -12.52
CA ALA A 262 7.62 23.11 -11.74
C ALA A 262 8.23 21.91 -12.50
N GLY A 263 7.73 21.56 -13.69
CA GLY A 263 8.19 20.39 -14.45
C GLY A 263 7.84 19.06 -13.80
N ILE A 264 6.83 19.02 -12.94
CA ILE A 264 6.41 17.84 -12.20
C ILE A 264 5.30 17.12 -12.97
N ALA A 265 5.59 15.94 -13.51
CA ALA A 265 4.61 15.13 -14.23
C ALA A 265 3.63 14.42 -13.30
N ARG A 266 4.09 14.00 -12.11
CA ARG A 266 3.31 13.31 -11.09
C ARG A 266 3.79 13.74 -9.72
N THR A 267 2.86 14.00 -8.78
CA THR A 267 3.23 14.38 -7.42
C THR A 267 3.82 13.21 -6.64
N GLY A 268 4.56 13.49 -5.57
CA GLY A 268 5.10 12.47 -4.67
C GLY A 268 3.98 11.64 -4.03
N LEU A 269 2.86 12.28 -3.68
CA LEU A 269 1.69 11.61 -3.10
C LEU A 269 1.03 10.64 -4.11
N GLU A 270 0.92 11.01 -5.37
CA GLU A 270 0.41 10.13 -6.42
C GLU A 270 1.34 8.94 -6.68
N THR A 271 2.64 9.17 -6.61
CA THR A 271 3.65 8.11 -6.70
C THR A 271 3.56 7.16 -5.51
N LEU A 272 3.39 7.69 -4.28
CA LEU A 272 3.20 6.90 -3.08
C LEU A 272 1.96 6.01 -3.17
N ILE A 273 0.81 6.57 -3.57
CA ILE A 273 -0.44 5.82 -3.68
C ILE A 273 -0.30 4.66 -4.67
N ALA A 274 0.29 4.91 -5.85
CA ALA A 274 0.52 3.88 -6.87
C ALA A 274 1.50 2.79 -6.38
N ALA A 275 2.59 3.18 -5.70
CA ALA A 275 3.55 2.24 -5.14
C ALA A 275 2.93 1.41 -4.00
N ALA A 276 2.12 2.02 -3.13
CA ALA A 276 1.40 1.35 -2.06
C ALA A 276 0.42 0.30 -2.60
N TYR A 277 -0.33 0.64 -3.65
CA TYR A 277 -1.23 -0.28 -4.34
C TYR A 277 -0.50 -1.53 -4.85
N LYS A 278 0.64 -1.32 -5.51
CA LYS A 278 1.49 -2.40 -6.00
C LYS A 278 2.10 -3.22 -4.85
N ARG A 279 2.56 -2.57 -3.77
CA ARG A 279 3.19 -3.24 -2.63
C ARG A 279 2.20 -4.11 -1.83
N LEU A 280 0.93 -3.73 -1.82
CA LEU A 280 -0.16 -4.54 -1.28
C LEU A 280 -0.47 -5.78 -2.13
N GLY A 281 0.24 -6.02 -3.23
CA GLY A 281 -0.03 -7.11 -4.16
C GLY A 281 -1.36 -6.95 -4.89
N LEU A 282 -1.81 -5.71 -5.11
CA LEU A 282 -3.06 -5.40 -5.78
C LEU A 282 -2.85 -5.13 -7.27
N ARG A 283 -3.87 -5.37 -8.04
CA ARG A 283 -4.01 -5.01 -9.45
C ARG A 283 -5.43 -4.59 -9.77
N SER A 284 -5.61 -3.96 -10.92
CA SER A 284 -6.93 -3.53 -11.40
C SER A 284 -7.29 -4.19 -12.71
N PHE A 285 -8.50 -4.74 -12.81
CA PHE A 285 -9.17 -4.91 -14.08
C PHE A 285 -10.16 -3.77 -14.30
N LEU A 286 -10.56 -3.55 -15.55
CA LEU A 286 -11.36 -2.41 -15.97
C LEU A 286 -12.69 -2.90 -16.54
N THR A 287 -13.77 -2.20 -16.22
CA THR A 287 -15.04 -2.29 -16.92
C THR A 287 -15.30 -1.00 -17.65
N ALA A 288 -15.66 -1.06 -18.91
CA ALA A 288 -15.94 0.09 -19.75
C ALA A 288 -17.33 -0.04 -20.37
N GLY A 289 -18.26 0.81 -19.93
CA GLY A 289 -19.64 0.86 -20.38
C GLY A 289 -20.20 2.29 -20.37
N GLU A 290 -21.39 2.48 -20.96
CA GLU A 290 -22.06 3.77 -21.07
C GLU A 290 -22.38 4.40 -19.69
N LEU A 291 -22.61 3.57 -18.66
CA LEU A 291 -22.93 4.04 -17.32
C LEU A 291 -21.69 4.59 -16.60
N GLU A 292 -20.58 3.88 -16.70
CA GLU A 292 -19.31 4.26 -16.05
C GLU A 292 -18.12 3.48 -16.64
N VAL A 293 -16.93 4.06 -16.49
CA VAL A 293 -15.65 3.35 -16.59
C VAL A 293 -15.12 3.17 -15.18
N ARG A 294 -14.80 1.92 -14.80
CA ARG A 294 -14.38 1.62 -13.44
C ARG A 294 -13.16 0.71 -13.39
N ALA A 295 -12.24 1.02 -12.49
CA ALA A 295 -11.15 0.14 -12.09
C ALA A 295 -11.56 -0.65 -10.84
N TRP A 296 -11.47 -1.97 -10.92
CA TRP A 296 -11.82 -2.89 -9.84
C TRP A 296 -10.57 -3.48 -9.23
N THR A 297 -10.43 -3.35 -7.93
CA THR A 297 -9.28 -3.85 -7.17
C THR A 297 -9.38 -5.35 -6.91
N ILE A 298 -8.34 -6.09 -7.25
CA ILE A 298 -8.18 -7.51 -6.94
C ILE A 298 -6.74 -7.83 -6.51
N PRO A 299 -6.51 -8.84 -5.67
CA PRO A 299 -5.18 -9.38 -5.43
C PRO A 299 -4.55 -9.96 -6.70
N VAL A 300 -3.23 -9.91 -6.79
CA VAL A 300 -2.46 -10.61 -7.83
C VAL A 300 -2.73 -12.11 -7.73
N GLY A 301 -3.01 -12.77 -8.87
CA GLY A 301 -3.34 -14.20 -8.91
C GLY A 301 -4.83 -14.52 -8.83
N THR A 302 -5.71 -13.51 -8.67
CA THR A 302 -7.18 -13.70 -8.63
C THR A 302 -7.70 -14.30 -9.94
N LEU A 303 -8.54 -15.31 -9.83
CA LEU A 303 -9.21 -15.96 -10.97
C LEU A 303 -10.44 -15.16 -11.42
N ALA A 304 -10.84 -15.34 -12.69
CA ALA A 304 -11.96 -14.62 -13.29
C ALA A 304 -13.29 -14.73 -12.52
N PRO A 305 -13.71 -15.88 -11.96
CA PRO A 305 -14.93 -15.97 -11.15
C PRO A 305 -14.85 -15.12 -9.87
N GLU A 306 -13.69 -15.11 -9.20
CA GLU A 306 -13.46 -14.32 -7.99
C GLU A 306 -13.47 -12.83 -8.33
N ALA A 307 -12.85 -12.44 -9.46
CA ALA A 307 -12.88 -11.06 -9.94
C ALA A 307 -14.31 -10.60 -10.27
N ALA A 308 -15.12 -11.45 -10.88
CA ALA A 308 -16.56 -11.17 -11.10
C ALA A 308 -17.29 -10.97 -9.75
N GLY A 309 -16.90 -11.72 -8.72
CA GLY A 309 -17.42 -11.62 -7.36
C GLY A 309 -17.17 -10.27 -6.70
N VAL A 310 -16.13 -9.53 -7.10
CA VAL A 310 -15.86 -8.17 -6.63
C VAL A 310 -16.90 -7.17 -7.13
N ILE A 311 -17.48 -7.41 -8.30
CA ILE A 311 -18.60 -6.62 -8.84
C ILE A 311 -19.89 -6.93 -8.09
N HIS A 312 -20.20 -8.22 -7.94
CA HIS A 312 -21.35 -8.69 -7.19
C HIS A 312 -21.11 -10.14 -6.72
N THR A 313 -21.38 -10.42 -5.45
CA THR A 313 -21.09 -11.73 -4.83
C THR A 313 -21.73 -12.92 -5.55
N ASP A 314 -22.93 -12.74 -6.10
CA ASP A 314 -23.65 -13.80 -6.84
C ASP A 314 -22.95 -14.16 -8.15
N PHE A 315 -22.11 -13.28 -8.72
CA PHE A 315 -21.42 -13.55 -9.97
C PHE A 315 -20.43 -14.71 -9.85
N VAL A 316 -19.89 -14.98 -8.66
CA VAL A 316 -19.02 -16.14 -8.41
C VAL A 316 -19.73 -17.45 -8.76
N LYS A 317 -20.98 -17.59 -8.27
CA LYS A 317 -21.76 -18.83 -8.43
C LYS A 317 -22.27 -19.02 -9.86
N HIS A 318 -22.64 -17.92 -10.50
CA HIS A 318 -23.27 -17.92 -11.83
C HIS A 318 -22.30 -17.60 -12.96
N PHE A 319 -20.99 -17.59 -12.69
CA PHE A 319 -19.96 -17.29 -13.69
C PHE A 319 -19.95 -18.32 -14.82
N ILE A 320 -20.09 -17.84 -16.05
CA ILE A 320 -19.98 -18.63 -17.28
C ILE A 320 -18.62 -18.44 -17.92
N SER A 321 -18.29 -17.20 -18.29
CA SER A 321 -17.03 -16.83 -18.95
C SER A 321 -16.75 -15.33 -18.78
N ALA A 322 -15.56 -14.91 -19.13
CA ALA A 322 -15.18 -13.52 -19.23
C ALA A 322 -14.76 -13.18 -20.66
N ARG A 323 -15.35 -12.13 -21.25
CA ARG A 323 -14.81 -11.51 -22.45
C ARG A 323 -13.73 -10.54 -22.04
N VAL A 324 -12.51 -10.75 -22.52
CA VAL A 324 -11.32 -9.99 -22.11
C VAL A 324 -10.65 -9.37 -23.31
N CYS A 325 -10.37 -8.07 -23.23
CA CYS A 325 -9.56 -7.34 -24.18
C CYS A 325 -8.44 -6.62 -23.42
N SER A 326 -7.22 -6.58 -23.96
CA SER A 326 -6.19 -5.76 -23.33
C SER A 326 -6.57 -4.28 -23.39
N TYR A 327 -6.19 -3.50 -22.38
CA TYR A 327 -6.40 -2.05 -22.41
C TYR A 327 -5.86 -1.39 -23.69
N GLN A 328 -4.67 -1.82 -24.13
CA GLN A 328 -4.03 -1.25 -25.33
C GLN A 328 -4.86 -1.53 -26.59
N ASP A 329 -5.23 -2.80 -26.84
CA ASP A 329 -6.07 -3.15 -27.99
C ASP A 329 -7.43 -2.45 -27.93
N PHE A 330 -8.03 -2.33 -26.74
CA PHE A 330 -9.32 -1.68 -26.56
C PHE A 330 -9.29 -0.18 -26.97
N VAL A 331 -8.23 0.53 -26.57
CA VAL A 331 -8.04 1.95 -26.90
C VAL A 331 -7.69 2.11 -28.39
N GLU A 332 -6.74 1.34 -28.90
CA GLU A 332 -6.30 1.43 -30.32
C GLU A 332 -7.42 1.14 -31.29
N LEU A 333 -8.26 0.15 -30.98
CA LEU A 333 -9.35 -0.25 -31.86
C LEU A 333 -10.68 0.48 -31.57
N GLY A 334 -10.73 1.31 -30.53
CA GLY A 334 -11.89 2.14 -30.23
C GLY A 334 -13.08 1.34 -29.69
N GLY A 335 -12.84 0.31 -28.87
CA GLY A 335 -13.85 -0.39 -28.11
C GLY A 335 -14.16 -1.82 -28.58
N TRP A 336 -15.15 -2.44 -27.92
CA TRP A 336 -15.49 -3.85 -28.03
C TRP A 336 -15.76 -4.36 -29.46
N LYS A 337 -16.49 -3.56 -30.26
CA LYS A 337 -16.92 -4.01 -31.61
C LYS A 337 -15.72 -4.26 -32.52
N ARG A 338 -14.86 -3.25 -32.68
CA ARG A 338 -13.69 -3.36 -33.54
C ARG A 338 -12.65 -4.33 -32.98
N ALA A 339 -12.48 -4.38 -31.66
CA ALA A 339 -11.61 -5.36 -31.03
C ALA A 339 -12.05 -6.81 -31.32
N ALA A 340 -13.35 -7.08 -31.31
CA ALA A 340 -13.90 -8.39 -31.68
C ALA A 340 -13.71 -8.70 -33.17
N GLU A 341 -13.97 -7.74 -34.05
CA GLU A 341 -13.78 -7.89 -35.52
C GLU A 341 -12.32 -8.20 -35.88
N GLN A 342 -11.36 -7.68 -35.07
CA GLN A 342 -9.92 -7.92 -35.25
C GLN A 342 -9.40 -9.13 -34.44
N GLY A 343 -10.28 -9.91 -33.81
CA GLY A 343 -9.92 -11.09 -33.05
C GLY A 343 -9.10 -10.81 -31.76
N ARG A 344 -9.18 -9.58 -31.22
CA ARG A 344 -8.48 -9.16 -29.99
C ARG A 344 -9.29 -9.38 -28.72
N VAL A 345 -10.53 -9.79 -28.84
CA VAL A 345 -11.38 -10.19 -27.71
C VAL A 345 -11.24 -11.69 -27.48
N ARG A 346 -10.79 -12.07 -26.30
CA ARG A 346 -10.67 -13.46 -25.86
C ARG A 346 -11.88 -13.83 -25.01
N THR A 347 -12.30 -15.08 -25.08
CA THR A 347 -13.28 -15.63 -24.14
C THR A 347 -12.56 -16.57 -23.20
N GLU A 348 -12.53 -16.20 -21.92
CA GLU A 348 -11.76 -16.87 -20.88
C GLU A 348 -12.67 -17.61 -19.91
N GLY A 349 -12.20 -18.76 -19.44
CA GLY A 349 -12.92 -19.63 -18.52
C GLY A 349 -12.58 -19.38 -17.05
N LYS A 350 -13.03 -20.31 -16.20
CA LYS A 350 -12.91 -20.22 -14.72
C LYS A 350 -11.47 -20.21 -14.21
N THR A 351 -10.52 -20.75 -14.97
CA THR A 351 -9.10 -20.84 -14.57
C THR A 351 -8.26 -19.66 -15.03
N TYR A 352 -8.86 -18.70 -15.71
CA TYR A 352 -8.15 -17.51 -16.18
C TYR A 352 -7.71 -16.65 -14.99
N VAL A 353 -6.40 -16.38 -14.92
CA VAL A 353 -5.82 -15.45 -13.96
C VAL A 353 -5.88 -14.04 -14.52
N MET A 354 -6.67 -13.18 -13.91
CA MET A 354 -6.85 -11.78 -14.31
C MET A 354 -5.52 -11.04 -14.40
N GLN A 355 -5.35 -10.24 -15.44
CA GLN A 355 -4.14 -9.42 -15.66
C GLN A 355 -4.40 -7.95 -15.35
N GLU A 356 -3.30 -7.20 -15.07
CA GLU A 356 -3.38 -5.75 -14.88
C GLU A 356 -3.85 -5.07 -16.17
N GLY A 357 -4.93 -4.28 -16.07
CA GLY A 357 -5.49 -3.54 -17.21
C GLY A 357 -6.33 -4.36 -18.16
N ASP A 358 -6.72 -5.60 -17.83
CA ASP A 358 -7.75 -6.30 -18.59
C ASP A 358 -9.05 -5.49 -18.62
N VAL A 359 -9.56 -5.18 -19.80
CA VAL A 359 -10.94 -4.65 -19.99
C VAL A 359 -11.87 -5.83 -20.13
N VAL A 360 -12.87 -5.93 -19.23
CA VAL A 360 -13.64 -7.18 -19.05
C VAL A 360 -15.14 -6.95 -19.07
N GLU A 361 -15.84 -7.91 -19.68
CA GLU A 361 -17.28 -8.09 -19.57
C GLU A 361 -17.55 -9.54 -19.11
N PHE A 362 -18.12 -9.69 -17.91
CA PHE A 362 -18.45 -11.02 -17.38
C PHE A 362 -19.80 -11.51 -17.88
N MET A 363 -19.81 -12.74 -18.37
CA MET A 363 -21.02 -13.44 -18.77
C MET A 363 -21.52 -14.28 -17.59
N ILE A 364 -22.69 -13.92 -17.09
CA ILE A 364 -23.29 -14.49 -15.88
C ILE A 364 -24.57 -15.25 -16.25
N GLY A 365 -24.72 -16.48 -15.76
CA GLY A 365 -25.93 -17.27 -15.88
C GLY A 365 -27.07 -16.71 -15.02
N LYS A 366 -28.29 -17.17 -15.34
CA LYS A 366 -29.49 -16.83 -14.57
C LYS A 366 -29.53 -17.60 -13.25
#